data_c1c3e98be13b5630f2276b27417d0cc2
#
_entry.id   c1c3e98be13b5630f2276b27417d0cc2
#
_cell.length_a   1.000
_cell.length_b   1.000
_cell.length_c   1.000
_cell.angle_alpha   90.00
_cell.angle_beta   90.00
_cell.angle_gamma   90.00
#
_symmetry.space_group_name_H-M   'P 1'
#
loop_
_entity.id
_entity.type
_entity.pdbx_description
1 polymer ?
#
loop_
_entity_poly.entity_id
_entity_poly.type
_entity_poly.pdbx_seq_one_letter_code
_entity_poly.pdbx_strand_id
1 'polypeptide(L)'
;FIFSIFTGIDNATCQELRWKNYVVEDGIHKLKFTRTKTNHSYGFPLSENAVDWLNKFDRKSDDDKIFIGLTYGGHQNNMLLFWLKDVGIKKHITPHCARHTFAYHYYKKTKDLFTVMNIMAHKDVSTTQRYLRSLFNDYGDNFDAMSEYDALNSMNIL
;
A
#
# COMPACT_ATOMS: atom_id res chain seq x y z
N PHE A 1 1.01 -3.97 -9.73
CA PHE A 1 2.25 -3.96 -8.95
C PHE A 1 2.70 -2.53 -8.62
N ILE A 2 2.98 -1.69 -9.63
CA ILE A 2 3.48 -0.30 -9.45
C ILE A 2 2.52 0.54 -8.59
N PHE A 3 1.22 0.47 -8.83
CA PHE A 3 0.22 1.17 -8.01
C PHE A 3 0.28 0.77 -6.53
N SER A 4 0.52 -0.51 -6.25
CA SER A 4 0.70 -1.00 -4.87
C SER A 4 1.98 -0.48 -4.20
N ILE A 5 3.04 -0.17 -4.98
CA ILE A 5 4.24 0.49 -4.44
C ILE A 5 3.91 1.90 -3.93
N PHE A 6 3.02 2.62 -4.63
CA PHE A 6 2.66 3.99 -4.26
C PHE A 6 1.54 4.09 -3.21
N THR A 7 0.77 3.03 -3.01
CA THR A 7 -0.45 3.08 -2.18
C THR A 7 -0.49 2.07 -1.03
N GLY A 8 0.36 1.06 -1.05
CA GLY A 8 0.32 -0.04 -0.08
C GLY A 8 -0.88 -0.97 -0.21
N ILE A 9 -1.77 -0.74 -1.17
CA ILE A 9 -2.96 -1.58 -1.39
C ILE A 9 -2.54 -2.96 -1.88
N ASP A 10 -3.17 -4.00 -1.35
CA ASP A 10 -2.93 -5.38 -1.78
C ASP A 10 -3.59 -5.68 -3.13
N ASN A 11 -3.11 -6.76 -3.76
CA ASN A 11 -3.56 -7.17 -5.09
C ASN A 11 -5.06 -7.50 -5.13
N ALA A 12 -5.60 -8.10 -4.08
CA ALA A 12 -7.04 -8.43 -4.02
C ALA A 12 -7.89 -7.15 -4.01
N THR A 13 -7.49 -6.16 -3.24
CA THR A 13 -8.15 -4.84 -3.23
C THR A 13 -8.02 -4.15 -4.60
N CYS A 14 -6.84 -4.17 -5.23
CA CYS A 14 -6.66 -3.61 -6.57
C CYS A 14 -7.62 -4.22 -7.61
N GLN A 15 -7.92 -5.52 -7.53
CA GLN A 15 -8.85 -6.20 -8.44
C GLN A 15 -10.29 -5.70 -8.34
N GLU A 16 -10.66 -5.21 -7.15
CA GLU A 16 -12.03 -4.75 -6.89
C GLU A 16 -12.19 -3.24 -7.01
N LEU A 17 -11.07 -2.48 -7.11
CA LEU A 17 -11.13 -1.03 -7.26
C LEU A 17 -11.86 -0.62 -8.54
N ARG A 18 -12.82 0.28 -8.37
CA ARG A 18 -13.58 0.93 -9.43
C ARG A 18 -13.32 2.43 -9.42
N TRP A 19 -13.62 3.10 -10.50
CA TRP A 19 -13.42 4.53 -10.60
C TRP A 19 -14.21 5.33 -9.57
N LYS A 20 -15.36 4.87 -9.12
CA LYS A 20 -16.12 5.48 -8.00
C LYS A 20 -15.36 5.46 -6.66
N ASN A 21 -14.33 4.64 -6.52
CA ASN A 21 -13.48 4.62 -5.34
C ASN A 21 -12.42 5.74 -5.35
N TYR A 22 -12.16 6.32 -6.52
CA TYR A 22 -11.27 7.45 -6.69
C TYR A 22 -12.07 8.74 -6.67
N VAL A 23 -11.87 9.55 -5.64
CA VAL A 23 -12.59 10.79 -5.40
C VAL A 23 -11.63 11.95 -5.24
N VAL A 24 -12.09 13.15 -5.60
CA VAL A 24 -11.37 14.41 -5.35
C VAL A 24 -12.21 15.24 -4.41
N GLU A 25 -11.67 15.57 -3.25
CA GLU A 25 -12.33 16.39 -2.22
C GLU A 25 -11.37 17.48 -1.81
N ASP A 26 -11.82 18.73 -1.89
CA ASP A 26 -11.03 19.94 -1.57
C ASP A 26 -9.67 19.96 -2.30
N GLY A 27 -9.65 19.50 -3.57
CA GLY A 27 -8.45 19.40 -4.39
C GLY A 27 -7.52 18.23 -4.01
N ILE A 28 -7.88 17.42 -3.02
CA ILE A 28 -7.10 16.27 -2.58
C ILE A 28 -7.63 15.00 -3.25
N HIS A 29 -6.78 14.32 -3.97
CA HIS A 29 -7.07 13.01 -4.58
C HIS A 29 -7.04 11.92 -3.50
N LYS A 30 -8.10 11.14 -3.39
CA LYS A 30 -8.27 10.11 -2.36
C LYS A 30 -8.77 8.81 -2.96
N LEU A 31 -8.43 7.69 -2.33
CA LEU A 31 -9.14 6.42 -2.52
C LEU A 31 -10.06 6.18 -1.33
N LYS A 32 -11.33 5.83 -1.62
CA LYS A 32 -12.32 5.41 -0.63
C LYS A 32 -12.91 4.06 -1.03
N PHE A 33 -12.72 3.05 -0.21
CA PHE A 33 -13.24 1.72 -0.46
C PHE A 33 -13.49 0.94 0.82
N THR A 34 -14.38 -0.03 0.76
CA THR A 34 -14.65 -0.96 1.86
C THR A 34 -14.06 -2.31 1.51
N ARG A 35 -13.21 -2.85 2.37
CA ARG A 35 -12.68 -4.21 2.17
C ARG A 35 -13.73 -5.24 2.50
N THR A 36 -14.06 -6.08 1.53
CA THR A 36 -15.04 -7.16 1.66
C THR A 36 -14.69 -8.13 2.80
N LYS A 37 -13.39 -8.45 2.95
CA LYS A 37 -12.92 -9.42 3.96
C LYS A 37 -13.09 -8.95 5.40
N THR A 38 -12.97 -7.67 5.66
CA THR A 38 -12.97 -7.09 7.02
C THR A 38 -14.15 -6.19 7.28
N ASN A 39 -14.96 -5.88 6.24
CA ASN A 39 -16.04 -4.89 6.24
C ASN A 39 -15.63 -3.53 6.83
N HIS A 40 -14.36 -3.17 6.67
CA HIS A 40 -13.81 -1.92 7.15
C HIS A 40 -13.61 -0.95 5.99
N SER A 41 -14.10 0.29 6.17
CA SER A 41 -13.97 1.36 5.18
C SER A 41 -12.63 2.07 5.35
N TYR A 42 -11.96 2.28 4.25
CA TYR A 42 -10.68 2.96 4.16
C TYR A 42 -10.82 4.20 3.31
N GLY A 43 -10.12 5.25 3.73
CA GLY A 43 -9.98 6.47 2.96
C GLY A 43 -8.61 7.08 3.24
N PHE A 44 -7.81 7.26 2.20
CA PHE A 44 -6.50 7.91 2.35
C PHE A 44 -6.15 8.73 1.11
N PRO A 45 -5.36 9.80 1.27
CA PRO A 45 -4.89 10.61 0.16
C PRO A 45 -3.90 9.84 -0.70
N LEU A 46 -3.94 10.11 -1.99
CA LEU A 46 -2.98 9.58 -2.95
C LEU A 46 -1.80 10.54 -3.13
N SER A 47 -0.62 9.98 -3.31
CA SER A 47 0.53 10.74 -3.80
C SER A 47 0.36 11.11 -5.28
N GLU A 48 1.05 12.16 -5.72
CA GLU A 48 1.09 12.55 -7.14
C GLU A 48 1.46 11.38 -8.05
N ASN A 49 2.46 10.59 -7.70
CA ASN A 49 2.86 9.41 -8.46
C ASN A 49 1.72 8.37 -8.60
N ALA A 50 0.89 8.20 -7.56
CA ALA A 50 -0.26 7.30 -7.64
C ALA A 50 -1.35 7.87 -8.56
N VAL A 51 -1.59 9.17 -8.52
CA VAL A 51 -2.53 9.87 -9.41
C VAL A 51 -2.06 9.80 -10.86
N ASP A 52 -0.78 10.09 -11.13
CA ASP A 52 -0.20 9.99 -12.46
C ASP A 52 -0.28 8.57 -13.03
N TRP A 53 -0.17 7.58 -12.15
CA TRP A 53 -0.35 6.19 -12.56
C TRP A 53 -1.81 5.88 -12.91
N LEU A 54 -2.78 6.39 -12.14
CA LEU A 54 -4.22 6.25 -12.44
C LEU A 54 -4.60 6.93 -13.75
N ASN A 55 -4.04 8.10 -14.03
CA ASN A 55 -4.30 8.86 -15.25
C ASN A 55 -3.86 8.14 -16.55
N LYS A 56 -3.14 7.03 -16.45
CA LYS A 56 -2.78 6.18 -17.61
C LYS A 56 -3.90 5.21 -18.02
N PHE A 57 -4.96 5.11 -17.23
CA PHE A 57 -6.07 4.20 -17.48
C PHE A 57 -7.32 4.97 -17.89
N ASP A 58 -8.02 4.43 -18.89
CA ASP A 58 -9.25 5.04 -19.38
C ASP A 58 -10.37 4.93 -18.34
N ARG A 59 -11.03 6.06 -18.06
CA ARG A 59 -12.23 6.13 -17.25
C ARG A 59 -13.44 6.33 -18.15
N LYS A 60 -14.24 5.29 -18.36
CA LYS A 60 -15.49 5.36 -19.13
C LYS A 60 -16.71 5.53 -18.24
N SER A 61 -16.73 4.84 -17.09
CA SER A 61 -17.80 4.88 -16.10
C SER A 61 -17.22 4.76 -14.68
N ASP A 62 -17.95 5.31 -13.71
CA ASP A 62 -17.60 5.20 -12.30
C ASP A 62 -17.67 3.77 -11.77
N ASP A 63 -18.49 2.93 -12.37
CA ASP A 63 -18.63 1.52 -12.00
C ASP A 63 -17.61 0.60 -12.69
N ASP A 64 -16.84 1.11 -13.65
CA ASP A 64 -15.80 0.31 -14.28
C ASP A 64 -14.63 0.03 -13.34
N LYS A 65 -14.05 -1.15 -13.46
CA LYS A 65 -12.82 -1.49 -12.76
C LYS A 65 -11.66 -0.64 -13.29
N ILE A 66 -10.84 -0.11 -12.38
CA ILE A 66 -9.62 0.65 -12.76
C ILE A 66 -8.63 -0.27 -13.46
N PHE A 67 -8.41 -1.47 -12.90
CA PHE A 67 -7.45 -2.44 -13.42
C PHE A 67 -8.17 -3.57 -14.14
N ILE A 68 -8.47 -3.36 -15.41
CA ILE A 68 -9.13 -4.35 -16.26
C ILE A 68 -8.18 -5.53 -16.49
N GLY A 69 -8.70 -6.75 -16.39
CA GLY A 69 -7.94 -8.00 -16.62
C GLY A 69 -6.99 -8.38 -15.47
N LEU A 70 -6.97 -7.62 -14.38
CA LEU A 70 -6.23 -8.02 -13.19
C LEU A 70 -6.96 -9.17 -12.50
N THR A 71 -6.42 -10.38 -12.58
CA THR A 71 -6.96 -11.58 -11.91
C THR A 71 -6.01 -12.07 -10.83
N TYR A 72 -6.52 -12.80 -9.85
CA TYR A 72 -5.67 -13.45 -8.85
C TYR A 72 -5.24 -14.83 -9.35
N GLY A 73 -3.93 -15.15 -9.24
CA GLY A 73 -3.47 -16.50 -9.56
C GLY A 73 -2.03 -16.56 -10.08
N GLY A 74 -1.58 -17.80 -10.32
CA GLY A 74 -0.22 -18.08 -10.78
C GLY A 74 0.16 -17.40 -12.09
N HIS A 75 -0.82 -17.17 -12.98
CA HIS A 75 -0.57 -16.49 -14.26
C HIS A 75 -0.02 -15.07 -14.06
N GLN A 76 -0.58 -14.29 -13.14
CA GLN A 76 -0.12 -12.92 -12.89
C GLN A 76 1.26 -12.88 -12.20
N ASN A 77 1.52 -13.82 -11.29
CA ASN A 77 2.84 -13.95 -10.71
C ASN A 77 3.88 -14.27 -11.80
N ASN A 78 3.54 -15.15 -12.74
CA ASN A 78 4.40 -15.46 -13.88
C ASN A 78 4.63 -14.24 -14.78
N MET A 79 3.58 -13.46 -15.10
CA MET A 79 3.74 -12.22 -15.87
C MET A 79 4.66 -11.22 -15.19
N LEU A 80 4.54 -11.05 -13.86
CA LEU A 80 5.46 -10.23 -13.08
C LEU A 80 6.90 -10.76 -13.16
N LEU A 81 7.09 -12.07 -13.03
CA LEU A 81 8.42 -12.71 -13.12
C LEU A 81 9.03 -12.55 -14.51
N PHE A 82 8.25 -12.69 -15.60
CA PHE A 82 8.72 -12.44 -16.96
C PHE A 82 9.17 -11.00 -17.13
N TRP A 83 8.36 -10.02 -16.71
CA TRP A 83 8.73 -8.62 -16.78
C TRP A 83 10.00 -8.31 -15.99
N LEU A 84 10.15 -8.84 -14.77
CA LEU A 84 11.35 -8.66 -13.95
C LEU A 84 12.60 -9.24 -14.63
N LYS A 85 12.44 -10.41 -15.26
CA LYS A 85 13.52 -11.04 -16.01
C LYS A 85 13.96 -10.20 -17.21
N ASP A 86 13.00 -9.64 -17.95
CA ASP A 86 13.27 -8.79 -19.12
C ASP A 86 14.06 -7.53 -18.75
N VAL A 87 13.81 -6.97 -17.56
CA VAL A 87 14.56 -5.81 -17.05
C VAL A 87 15.79 -6.20 -16.20
N GLY A 88 16.20 -7.47 -16.24
CA GLY A 88 17.43 -7.96 -15.60
C GLY A 88 17.35 -8.15 -14.07
N ILE A 89 16.17 -8.11 -13.48
CA ILE A 89 15.99 -8.31 -12.02
C ILE A 89 15.90 -9.82 -11.75
N LYS A 90 16.90 -10.34 -11.00
CA LYS A 90 17.01 -11.76 -10.65
C LYS A 90 16.35 -12.13 -9.32
N LYS A 91 15.96 -11.14 -8.51
CA LYS A 91 15.33 -11.39 -7.20
C LYS A 91 13.93 -11.98 -7.39
N HIS A 92 13.55 -12.89 -6.49
CA HIS A 92 12.18 -13.39 -6.42
C HIS A 92 11.26 -12.30 -5.83
N ILE A 93 10.49 -11.64 -6.69
CA ILE A 93 9.56 -10.59 -6.32
C ILE A 93 8.13 -11.07 -6.55
N THR A 94 7.29 -10.89 -5.55
CA THR A 94 5.86 -11.18 -5.60
C THR A 94 5.04 -9.87 -5.53
N PRO A 95 3.76 -9.86 -5.88
CA PRO A 95 2.91 -8.69 -5.71
C PRO A 95 2.91 -8.14 -4.28
N HIS A 96 3.13 -8.98 -3.28
CA HIS A 96 3.20 -8.57 -1.88
C HIS A 96 4.44 -7.71 -1.56
N CYS A 97 5.54 -7.89 -2.31
CA CYS A 97 6.73 -7.07 -2.15
C CYS A 97 6.47 -5.57 -2.44
N ALA A 98 5.54 -5.26 -3.34
CA ALA A 98 5.13 -3.87 -3.59
C ALA A 98 4.57 -3.20 -2.33
N ARG A 99 3.73 -3.94 -1.60
CA ARG A 99 3.14 -3.47 -0.35
C ARG A 99 4.18 -3.35 0.77
N HIS A 100 5.15 -4.27 0.83
CA HIS A 100 6.30 -4.17 1.73
C HIS A 100 7.11 -2.90 1.45
N THR A 101 7.40 -2.64 0.18
CA THR A 101 8.12 -1.44 -0.28
C THR A 101 7.42 -0.17 0.18
N PHE A 102 6.09 -0.08 -0.03
CA PHE A 102 5.32 1.07 0.46
C PHE A 102 5.45 1.25 1.97
N ALA A 103 5.19 0.21 2.76
CA ALA A 103 5.19 0.29 4.21
C ALA A 103 6.55 0.72 4.76
N TYR A 104 7.63 0.16 4.22
CA TYR A 104 8.99 0.52 4.59
C TYR A 104 9.29 1.99 4.32
N HIS A 105 9.08 2.46 3.08
CA HIS A 105 9.41 3.83 2.68
C HIS A 105 8.49 4.86 3.36
N TYR A 106 7.21 4.54 3.49
CA TYR A 106 6.26 5.43 4.18
C TYR A 106 6.66 5.60 5.64
N TYR A 107 6.86 4.51 6.37
CA TYR A 107 7.27 4.58 7.76
C TYR A 107 8.65 5.23 7.94
N LYS A 108 9.62 4.89 7.09
CA LYS A 108 10.97 5.51 7.13
C LYS A 108 10.92 7.04 7.00
N LYS A 109 10.00 7.53 6.16
CA LYS A 109 9.82 8.96 5.90
C LYS A 109 8.99 9.68 6.97
N THR A 110 7.89 9.09 7.41
CA THR A 110 6.88 9.78 8.22
C THR A 110 6.91 9.41 9.70
N LYS A 111 7.44 8.24 10.04
CA LYS A 111 7.34 7.61 11.36
C LYS A 111 5.91 7.36 11.83
N ASP A 112 4.92 7.51 10.96
CA ASP A 112 3.50 7.35 11.28
C ASP A 112 3.08 5.88 11.22
N LEU A 113 3.17 5.23 12.39
CA LEU A 113 2.83 3.84 12.59
C LEU A 113 1.33 3.56 12.42
N PHE A 114 0.49 4.52 12.82
CA PHE A 114 -0.96 4.35 12.76
C PHE A 114 -1.48 4.40 11.32
N THR A 115 -0.94 5.30 10.51
CA THR A 115 -1.29 5.33 9.08
C THR A 115 -0.83 4.04 8.38
N VAL A 116 0.37 3.53 8.68
CA VAL A 116 0.81 2.23 8.16
C VAL A 116 -0.15 1.12 8.60
N MET A 117 -0.52 1.08 9.89
CA MET A 117 -1.46 0.11 10.44
C MET A 117 -2.79 0.14 9.66
N ASN A 118 -3.35 1.32 9.43
CA ASN A 118 -4.60 1.49 8.71
C ASN A 118 -4.49 1.02 7.25
N ILE A 119 -3.48 1.46 6.52
CA ILE A 119 -3.27 1.06 5.11
C ILE A 119 -3.02 -0.45 5.00
N MET A 120 -2.28 -1.02 5.95
CA MET A 120 -2.02 -2.47 6.01
C MET A 120 -3.22 -3.26 6.55
N ALA A 121 -4.27 -2.58 7.04
CA ALA A 121 -5.43 -3.19 7.67
C ALA A 121 -5.07 -4.17 8.78
N HIS A 122 -4.08 -3.84 9.56
CA HIS A 122 -3.76 -4.57 10.77
C HIS A 122 -4.75 -4.22 11.88
N LYS A 123 -5.13 -5.19 12.69
CA LYS A 123 -6.11 -4.99 13.76
C LYS A 123 -5.52 -4.29 14.98
N ASP A 124 -4.21 -4.40 15.16
CA ASP A 124 -3.50 -3.86 16.30
C ASP A 124 -2.10 -3.36 15.92
N VAL A 125 -1.60 -2.46 16.74
CA VAL A 125 -0.30 -1.80 16.58
C VAL A 125 0.85 -2.81 16.66
N SER A 126 0.74 -3.80 17.54
CA SER A 126 1.82 -4.79 17.76
C SER A 126 2.08 -5.62 16.49
N THR A 127 1.03 -5.92 15.73
CA THR A 127 1.16 -6.58 14.42
C THR A 127 1.93 -5.72 13.44
N THR A 128 1.65 -4.41 13.40
CA THR A 128 2.35 -3.47 12.52
C THR A 128 3.81 -3.29 12.92
N GLN A 129 4.08 -3.16 14.22
CA GLN A 129 5.45 -3.05 14.74
C GLN A 129 6.29 -4.28 14.40
N ARG A 130 5.75 -5.48 14.62
CA ARG A 130 6.43 -6.74 14.28
C ARG A 130 6.73 -6.83 12.78
N TYR A 131 5.75 -6.46 11.96
CA TYR A 131 5.87 -6.43 10.52
C TYR A 131 6.96 -5.44 10.06
N LEU A 132 6.94 -4.20 10.54
CA LEU A 132 7.94 -3.21 10.19
C LEU A 132 9.33 -3.59 10.70
N ARG A 133 9.45 -4.14 11.91
CA ARG A 133 10.74 -4.62 12.44
C ARG A 133 11.35 -5.68 11.53
N SER A 134 10.56 -6.64 11.04
CA SER A 134 11.03 -7.62 10.06
C SER A 134 11.51 -6.94 8.78
N LEU A 135 10.72 -6.01 8.22
CA LEU A 135 11.10 -5.30 6.99
C LEU A 135 12.40 -4.50 7.15
N PHE A 136 12.55 -3.77 8.24
CA PHE A 136 13.75 -2.95 8.48
C PHE A 136 14.98 -3.84 8.62
N ASN A 137 14.89 -4.97 9.32
CA ASN A 137 15.96 -5.95 9.41
C ASN A 137 16.33 -6.52 8.03
N ASP A 138 15.33 -6.85 7.20
CA ASP A 138 15.54 -7.38 5.86
C ASP A 138 16.23 -6.37 4.91
N TYR A 139 16.00 -5.06 5.16
CA TYR A 139 16.66 -3.97 4.43
C TYR A 139 17.99 -3.52 5.05
N GLY A 140 18.42 -4.14 6.17
CA GLY A 140 19.64 -3.80 6.88
C GLY A 140 19.56 -2.48 7.66
N ASP A 141 18.35 -1.98 7.91
CA ASP A 141 18.08 -0.77 8.70
C ASP A 141 17.65 -1.14 10.13
N ASN A 142 17.89 -0.27 11.08
CA ASN A 142 17.39 -0.41 12.44
C ASN A 142 15.96 0.14 12.54
N PHE A 143 15.07 -0.67 13.09
CA PHE A 143 13.73 -0.26 13.47
C PHE A 143 13.69 0.04 14.97
N ASP A 144 13.67 1.31 15.30
CA ASP A 144 13.55 1.77 16.69
C ASP A 144 12.10 2.20 16.97
N ALA A 145 11.29 1.22 17.39
CA ALA A 145 9.91 1.47 17.79
C ALA A 145 9.81 2.08 19.19
N MET A 146 10.88 1.98 20.01
CA MET A 146 10.89 2.50 21.38
C MET A 146 11.02 4.03 21.38
N SER A 147 11.78 4.60 20.42
CA SER A 147 11.94 6.05 20.34
C SER A 147 10.62 6.78 20.04
N GLU A 148 9.67 6.14 19.35
CA GLU A 148 8.34 6.71 19.14
C GLU A 148 7.44 6.63 20.37
N TYR A 149 7.51 5.53 21.12
CA TYR A 149 6.77 5.38 22.37
C TYR A 149 7.27 6.38 23.41
N ASP A 150 8.58 6.57 23.51
CA ASP A 150 9.21 7.54 24.41
C ASP A 150 8.90 8.98 23.98
N ALA A 151 8.84 9.27 22.68
CA ALA A 151 8.43 10.58 22.17
C ALA A 151 6.96 10.90 22.49
N LEU A 152 6.05 9.92 22.39
CA LEU A 152 4.64 10.08 22.78
C LEU A 152 4.49 10.28 24.29
N ASN A 153 5.25 9.56 25.11
CA ASN A 153 5.27 9.74 26.57
C ASN A 153 5.88 11.08 26.98
N SER A 154 6.88 11.59 26.24
CA SER A 154 7.50 12.89 26.52
C SER A 154 6.60 14.08 26.14
N MET A 155 5.59 13.87 25.30
CA MET A 155 4.61 14.89 24.93
C MET A 155 3.48 15.07 25.96
N ASN A 156 3.47 14.33 27.08
CA ASN A 156 2.46 14.42 28.15
C ASN A 156 1.00 14.44 27.61
N ILE A 157 0.72 13.59 26.62
CA ILE A 157 -0.62 13.36 26.13
C ILE A 157 -1.17 12.09 26.82
N LEU A 158 -1.38 12.22 28.10
CA LEU A 158 -2.24 11.37 28.94
C LEU A 158 -2.91 12.23 29.98
#